data_39c58169ca4a6cfa6dbc321fbab0aa6d
#
_entry.id   39c58169ca4a6cfa6dbc321fbab0aa6d
#
_cell.length_a   1.000
_cell.length_b   1.000
_cell.length_c   1.000
_cell.angle_alpha   90.00
_cell.angle_beta   90.00
_cell.angle_gamma   90.00
#
_symmetry.space_group_name_H-M   'P 1'
#
loop_
_entity.id
_entity.type
_entity.pdbx_description
1 polymer ?
#
loop_
_entity_poly.entity_id
_entity_poly.type
_entity_poly.pdbx_seq_one_letter_code
_entity_poly.pdbx_strand_id
1 'polypeptide(L)'
;MLQDQLREIRTQLRMAMNGITSTSMREKGIIYKLNFGVPLPEIKQIAATHEPGSELAAALWKEDIREFKILASMLQPADDFPFDQAKQWVKEIPYLEIAEQCSRNLFCKLPYVDNLLLGLIFNVEDEYARTVAYLIWAELFKEGKTVVAPVRAAFIVECMRSIAWPDFGATWKEKQAAVKAMKFYGRQSADHARQMLSGFDEFPEFMETPEGQEIYNDLKFEFEYYS
;
A
#
# COMPACT_ATOMS: atom_id res chain seq x y z
N MET A 1 -30.44 -5.72 8.95
CA MET A 1 -29.10 -6.35 8.92
C MET A 1 -28.07 -5.45 8.24
N LEU A 2 -27.81 -5.48 6.93
CA LEU A 2 -26.77 -4.65 6.29
C LEU A 2 -26.97 -3.12 6.52
N GLN A 3 -28.18 -2.63 6.30
CA GLN A 3 -28.48 -1.20 6.48
C GLN A 3 -28.33 -0.73 7.92
N ASP A 4 -28.58 -1.61 8.88
CA ASP A 4 -28.41 -1.28 10.30
C ASP A 4 -26.92 -1.22 10.66
N GLN A 5 -26.10 -2.13 10.13
CA GLN A 5 -24.64 -2.09 10.30
C GLN A 5 -24.04 -0.81 9.68
N LEU A 6 -24.46 -0.44 8.48
CA LEU A 6 -24.00 0.81 7.85
C LEU A 6 -24.40 2.05 8.65
N ARG A 7 -25.61 2.04 9.24
CA ARG A 7 -26.10 3.14 10.10
C ARG A 7 -25.31 3.19 11.39
N GLU A 8 -25.02 2.07 12.00
CA GLU A 8 -24.23 1.96 13.22
C GLU A 8 -22.81 2.46 13.00
N ILE A 9 -22.09 1.96 11.97
CA ILE A 9 -20.76 2.45 11.59
C ILE A 9 -20.76 3.96 11.38
N ARG A 10 -21.75 4.48 10.67
CA ARG A 10 -21.86 5.92 10.40
C ARG A 10 -22.10 6.73 11.70
N THR A 11 -22.81 6.15 12.66
CA THR A 11 -23.03 6.77 13.97
C THR A 11 -21.74 6.77 14.79
N GLN A 12 -21.02 5.64 14.85
CA GLN A 12 -19.74 5.55 15.56
C GLN A 12 -18.71 6.54 14.99
N LEU A 13 -18.60 6.66 13.66
CA LEU A 13 -17.71 7.63 13.01
C LEU A 13 -18.09 9.08 13.31
N ARG A 14 -19.40 9.39 13.40
CA ARG A 14 -19.85 10.74 13.80
C ARG A 14 -19.47 11.07 15.24
N MET A 15 -19.54 10.10 16.14
CA MET A 15 -19.16 10.28 17.55
C MET A 15 -17.64 10.50 17.70
N ALA A 16 -16.83 9.88 16.83
CA ALA A 16 -15.38 9.99 16.80
C ALA A 16 -14.85 11.12 15.87
N MET A 17 -15.75 11.94 15.32
CA MET A 17 -15.42 12.94 14.30
C MET A 17 -14.40 13.98 14.78
N ASN A 18 -13.40 14.27 13.93
CA ASN A 18 -12.43 15.33 14.13
C ASN A 18 -12.46 16.34 12.97
N GLY A 19 -13.17 17.44 13.17
CA GLY A 19 -13.35 18.48 12.15
C GLY A 19 -12.05 19.18 11.75
N ILE A 20 -11.08 19.31 12.67
CA ILE A 20 -9.77 19.93 12.39
C ILE A 20 -9.00 19.04 11.41
N THR A 21 -8.94 17.74 11.68
CA THR A 21 -8.28 16.77 10.81
C THR A 21 -8.95 16.72 9.42
N SER A 22 -10.29 16.67 9.37
CA SER A 22 -11.04 16.67 8.12
C SER A 22 -10.77 17.93 7.29
N THR A 23 -10.73 19.10 7.93
CA THR A 23 -10.40 20.38 7.26
C THR A 23 -8.97 20.38 6.72
N SER A 24 -7.99 19.99 7.54
CA SER A 24 -6.57 19.89 7.11
C SER A 24 -6.37 18.95 5.93
N MET A 25 -7.08 17.82 5.89
CA MET A 25 -7.03 16.90 4.75
C MET A 25 -7.55 17.57 3.48
N ARG A 26 -8.66 18.28 3.55
CA ARG A 26 -9.25 18.99 2.43
C ARG A 26 -8.34 20.10 1.89
N GLU A 27 -7.68 20.84 2.77
CA GLU A 27 -6.70 21.88 2.40
C GLU A 27 -5.48 21.29 1.69
N LYS A 28 -5.15 20.03 1.97
CA LYS A 28 -4.08 19.27 1.29
C LYS A 28 -4.53 18.56 0.01
N GLY A 29 -5.75 18.85 -0.48
CA GLY A 29 -6.28 18.27 -1.72
C GLY A 29 -6.89 16.88 -1.58
N ILE A 30 -7.11 16.37 -0.36
CA ILE A 30 -7.78 15.09 -0.13
C ILE A 30 -9.29 15.37 0.00
N ILE A 31 -9.99 15.23 -1.13
CA ILE A 31 -11.39 15.61 -1.26
C ILE A 31 -12.26 14.37 -1.41
N TYR A 32 -13.07 14.08 -0.39
CA TYR A 32 -14.13 13.07 -0.40
C TYR A 32 -15.49 13.76 -0.32
N LYS A 33 -16.54 13.09 -0.76
CA LYS A 33 -17.92 13.54 -0.52
C LYS A 33 -18.19 13.74 0.97
N LEU A 34 -17.62 12.86 1.81
CA LEU A 34 -17.64 12.97 3.25
C LEU A 34 -16.32 12.44 3.84
N ASN A 35 -15.78 13.17 4.83
CA ASN A 35 -14.62 12.78 5.60
C ASN A 35 -14.86 13.19 7.05
N PHE A 36 -14.92 12.21 7.95
CA PHE A 36 -15.12 12.46 9.37
C PHE A 36 -13.84 12.91 10.09
N GLY A 37 -12.66 12.70 9.48
CA GLY A 37 -11.36 13.00 10.06
C GLY A 37 -10.99 12.09 11.23
N VAL A 38 -11.59 10.92 11.34
CA VAL A 38 -11.35 9.95 12.41
C VAL A 38 -9.94 9.40 12.32
N PRO A 39 -9.14 9.41 13.42
CA PRO A 39 -7.82 8.81 13.44
C PRO A 39 -7.84 7.29 13.20
N LEU A 40 -6.80 6.77 12.55
CA LEU A 40 -6.70 5.34 12.21
C LEU A 40 -6.87 4.38 13.42
N PRO A 41 -6.32 4.68 14.62
CA PRO A 41 -6.56 3.81 15.80
C PRO A 41 -8.04 3.67 16.15
N GLU A 42 -8.82 4.73 16.06
CA GLU A 42 -10.26 4.72 16.33
C GLU A 42 -11.03 3.98 15.23
N ILE A 43 -10.64 4.15 13.95
CA ILE A 43 -11.23 3.37 12.84
C ILE A 43 -10.99 1.86 13.08
N LYS A 44 -9.81 1.46 13.56
CA LYS A 44 -9.52 0.07 13.92
C LYS A 44 -10.40 -0.44 15.07
N GLN A 45 -10.66 0.39 16.08
CA GLN A 45 -11.57 0.06 17.17
C GLN A 45 -13.00 -0.15 16.65
N ILE A 46 -13.47 0.73 15.77
CA ILE A 46 -14.78 0.57 15.12
C ILE A 46 -14.81 -0.73 14.31
N ALA A 47 -13.80 -1.01 13.48
CA ALA A 47 -13.73 -2.26 12.72
C ALA A 47 -13.84 -3.49 13.63
N ALA A 48 -13.18 -3.47 14.80
CA ALA A 48 -13.19 -4.58 15.75
C ALA A 48 -14.56 -4.86 16.40
N THR A 49 -15.52 -3.95 16.31
CA THR A 49 -16.90 -4.13 16.80
C THR A 49 -17.85 -4.75 15.78
N HIS A 50 -17.36 -5.01 14.56
CA HIS A 50 -18.16 -5.56 13.47
C HIS A 50 -17.56 -6.88 12.95
N GLU A 51 -18.42 -7.82 12.62
CA GLU A 51 -17.99 -9.08 12.01
C GLU A 51 -17.57 -8.81 10.53
N PRO A 52 -16.42 -9.36 10.09
CA PRO A 52 -16.01 -9.30 8.70
C PRO A 52 -17.05 -9.92 7.77
N GLY A 53 -17.28 -9.29 6.60
CA GLY A 53 -18.23 -9.79 5.62
C GLY A 53 -18.15 -9.06 4.30
N SER A 54 -18.13 -9.83 3.20
CA SER A 54 -17.97 -9.30 1.85
C SER A 54 -19.08 -8.36 1.42
N GLU A 55 -20.33 -8.61 1.86
CA GLU A 55 -21.47 -7.72 1.56
C GLU A 55 -21.31 -6.35 2.23
N LEU A 56 -20.92 -6.34 3.51
CA LEU A 56 -20.67 -5.10 4.26
C LEU A 56 -19.48 -4.34 3.68
N ALA A 57 -18.37 -5.03 3.43
CA ALA A 57 -17.16 -4.42 2.86
C ALA A 57 -17.43 -3.82 1.48
N ALA A 58 -18.15 -4.53 0.60
CA ALA A 58 -18.52 -4.03 -0.71
C ALA A 58 -19.46 -2.81 -0.64
N ALA A 59 -20.39 -2.79 0.33
CA ALA A 59 -21.28 -1.65 0.54
C ALA A 59 -20.52 -0.42 1.04
N LEU A 60 -19.57 -0.59 1.96
CA LEU A 60 -18.70 0.47 2.45
C LEU A 60 -17.78 0.99 1.32
N TRP A 61 -17.19 0.11 0.51
CA TRP A 61 -16.29 0.49 -0.57
C TRP A 61 -16.94 1.40 -1.62
N LYS A 62 -18.21 1.21 -1.92
CA LYS A 62 -18.97 1.99 -2.90
C LYS A 62 -19.15 3.46 -2.51
N GLU A 63 -19.10 3.76 -1.22
CA GLU A 63 -19.31 5.13 -0.73
C GLU A 63 -18.03 5.96 -0.87
N ASP A 64 -18.17 7.21 -1.31
CA ASP A 64 -17.07 8.18 -1.38
C ASP A 64 -16.85 8.82 0.01
N ILE A 65 -16.49 7.96 0.97
CA ILE A 65 -16.23 8.30 2.37
C ILE A 65 -14.89 7.68 2.77
N ARG A 66 -13.93 8.51 3.21
CA ARG A 66 -12.58 8.06 3.57
C ARG A 66 -12.59 6.88 4.54
N GLU A 67 -13.26 7.04 5.66
CA GLU A 67 -13.30 6.05 6.73
C GLU A 67 -13.99 4.75 6.28
N PHE A 68 -14.97 4.85 5.41
CA PHE A 68 -15.65 3.68 4.84
C PHE A 68 -14.74 2.85 3.96
N LYS A 69 -13.91 3.48 3.11
CA LYS A 69 -12.92 2.75 2.29
C LYS A 69 -11.86 2.07 3.17
N ILE A 70 -11.43 2.72 4.25
CA ILE A 70 -10.51 2.12 5.23
C ILE A 70 -11.16 0.93 5.92
N LEU A 71 -12.39 1.07 6.44
CA LEU A 71 -13.15 0.00 7.07
C LEU A 71 -13.43 -1.17 6.10
N ALA A 72 -13.75 -0.87 4.84
CA ALA A 72 -13.92 -1.91 3.82
C ALA A 72 -12.68 -2.80 3.69
N SER A 73 -11.47 -2.20 3.69
CA SER A 73 -10.22 -2.97 3.65
C SER A 73 -9.98 -3.85 4.88
N MET A 74 -10.54 -3.47 6.03
CA MET A 74 -10.41 -4.22 7.29
C MET A 74 -11.46 -5.31 7.45
N LEU A 75 -12.66 -5.08 6.91
CA LEU A 75 -13.82 -5.96 7.08
C LEU A 75 -14.02 -6.94 5.93
N GLN A 76 -13.28 -6.80 4.82
CA GLN A 76 -13.31 -7.76 3.72
C GLN A 76 -12.53 -9.03 4.09
N PRO A 77 -13.17 -10.21 4.14
CA PRO A 77 -12.45 -11.48 4.28
C PRO A 77 -11.57 -11.73 3.06
N ALA A 78 -10.28 -12.04 3.29
CA ALA A 78 -9.33 -12.24 2.20
C ALA A 78 -9.64 -13.48 1.35
N ASP A 79 -10.13 -14.56 1.98
CA ASP A 79 -10.45 -15.81 1.30
C ASP A 79 -11.69 -15.69 0.39
N ASP A 80 -12.57 -14.73 0.66
CA ASP A 80 -13.80 -14.47 -0.10
C ASP A 80 -13.66 -13.29 -1.05
N PHE A 81 -12.44 -12.84 -1.36
CA PHE A 81 -12.20 -11.69 -2.22
C PHE A 81 -11.72 -12.11 -3.61
N PRO A 82 -12.55 -12.00 -4.67
CA PRO A 82 -12.18 -12.45 -6.01
C PRO A 82 -11.06 -11.62 -6.64
N PHE A 83 -10.22 -12.26 -7.46
CA PHE A 83 -9.08 -11.63 -8.13
C PHE A 83 -9.48 -10.38 -8.94
N ASP A 84 -10.55 -10.46 -9.72
CA ASP A 84 -11.01 -9.32 -10.53
C ASP A 84 -11.54 -8.17 -9.67
N GLN A 85 -12.13 -8.49 -8.52
CA GLN A 85 -12.56 -7.46 -7.56
C GLN A 85 -11.36 -6.78 -6.90
N ALA A 86 -10.27 -7.50 -6.61
CA ALA A 86 -9.04 -6.91 -6.11
C ALA A 86 -8.46 -5.90 -7.11
N LYS A 87 -8.38 -6.27 -8.39
CA LYS A 87 -7.97 -5.35 -9.47
C LYS A 87 -8.88 -4.13 -9.57
N GLN A 88 -10.20 -4.34 -9.49
CA GLN A 88 -11.16 -3.25 -9.54
C GLN A 88 -10.97 -2.29 -8.36
N TRP A 89 -10.76 -2.80 -7.14
CA TRP A 89 -10.50 -1.94 -5.99
C TRP A 89 -9.22 -1.14 -6.16
N VAL A 90 -8.13 -1.74 -6.70
CA VAL A 90 -6.90 -1.00 -7.00
C VAL A 90 -7.15 0.17 -7.94
N LYS A 91 -7.91 -0.04 -9.02
CA LYS A 91 -8.30 0.99 -9.98
C LYS A 91 -9.12 2.13 -9.36
N GLU A 92 -9.93 1.81 -8.34
CA GLU A 92 -10.82 2.75 -7.64
C GLU A 92 -10.16 3.45 -6.44
N ILE A 93 -8.88 3.20 -6.17
CA ILE A 93 -8.15 3.87 -5.08
C ILE A 93 -8.03 5.37 -5.36
N PRO A 94 -8.58 6.25 -4.49
CA PRO A 94 -8.56 7.68 -4.76
C PRO A 94 -7.29 8.37 -4.23
N TYR A 95 -6.66 7.83 -3.18
CA TYR A 95 -5.52 8.45 -2.49
C TYR A 95 -4.56 7.42 -1.91
N LEU A 96 -3.30 7.82 -1.74
CA LEU A 96 -2.22 6.98 -1.23
C LEU A 96 -2.56 6.28 0.11
N GLU A 97 -3.25 6.99 1.02
CA GLU A 97 -3.66 6.39 2.30
C GLU A 97 -4.54 5.14 2.09
N ILE A 98 -5.45 5.17 1.12
CA ILE A 98 -6.30 4.00 0.83
C ILE A 98 -5.47 2.88 0.21
N ALA A 99 -4.49 3.20 -0.66
CA ALA A 99 -3.54 2.21 -1.18
C ALA A 99 -2.78 1.52 -0.03
N GLU A 100 -2.28 2.28 0.94
CA GLU A 100 -1.58 1.75 2.11
C GLU A 100 -2.48 0.87 2.99
N GLN A 101 -3.73 1.31 3.25
CA GLN A 101 -4.65 0.53 4.08
C GLN A 101 -5.11 -0.76 3.38
N CYS A 102 -5.43 -0.71 2.09
CA CYS A 102 -5.79 -1.91 1.33
C CYS A 102 -4.62 -2.90 1.24
N SER A 103 -3.41 -2.42 0.98
CA SER A 103 -2.22 -3.28 0.91
C SER A 103 -1.96 -4.00 2.23
N ARG A 104 -2.04 -3.29 3.36
CA ARG A 104 -1.79 -3.83 4.71
C ARG A 104 -2.91 -4.72 5.22
N ASN A 105 -4.16 -4.29 5.08
CA ASN A 105 -5.28 -4.94 5.74
C ASN A 105 -5.81 -6.14 4.94
N LEU A 106 -5.71 -6.10 3.61
CA LEU A 106 -6.36 -7.05 2.70
C LEU A 106 -5.39 -7.66 1.68
N PHE A 107 -4.78 -6.85 0.80
CA PHE A 107 -4.12 -7.38 -0.39
C PHE A 107 -2.93 -8.28 -0.09
N CYS A 108 -2.12 -7.99 0.95
CA CYS A 108 -1.00 -8.85 1.36
C CYS A 108 -1.42 -10.20 1.96
N LYS A 109 -2.72 -10.41 2.20
CA LYS A 109 -3.28 -11.64 2.78
C LYS A 109 -4.01 -12.51 1.75
N LEU A 110 -4.15 -12.03 0.51
CA LEU A 110 -4.89 -12.74 -0.53
C LEU A 110 -4.19 -14.04 -0.91
N PRO A 111 -4.93 -15.15 -1.09
CA PRO A 111 -4.34 -16.45 -1.44
C PRO A 111 -3.63 -16.44 -2.81
N TYR A 112 -3.94 -15.47 -3.65
CA TYR A 112 -3.37 -15.27 -4.99
C TYR A 112 -2.48 -14.03 -5.07
N VAL A 113 -1.88 -13.58 -3.95
CA VAL A 113 -1.08 -12.34 -3.87
C VAL A 113 0.05 -12.30 -4.89
N ASP A 114 0.72 -13.43 -5.16
CA ASP A 114 1.81 -13.49 -6.15
C ASP A 114 1.31 -13.13 -7.56
N ASN A 115 0.15 -13.65 -7.97
CA ASN A 115 -0.45 -13.32 -9.26
C ASN A 115 -0.93 -11.85 -9.31
N LEU A 116 -1.45 -11.34 -8.21
CA LEU A 116 -1.85 -9.94 -8.10
C LEU A 116 -0.64 -9.02 -8.27
N LEU A 117 0.46 -9.30 -7.59
CA LEU A 117 1.71 -8.54 -7.67
C LEU A 117 2.23 -8.45 -9.12
N LEU A 118 2.28 -9.57 -9.84
CA LEU A 118 2.71 -9.58 -11.24
C LEU A 118 1.75 -8.78 -12.14
N GLY A 119 0.45 -8.85 -11.88
CA GLY A 119 -0.53 -8.07 -12.63
C GLY A 119 -0.42 -6.56 -12.38
N LEU A 120 -0.11 -6.15 -11.15
CA LEU A 120 -0.06 -4.74 -10.76
C LEU A 120 1.26 -4.06 -11.15
N ILE A 121 2.40 -4.75 -11.02
CA ILE A 121 3.70 -4.10 -11.24
C ILE A 121 3.92 -3.69 -12.69
N PHE A 122 3.31 -4.38 -13.63
CA PHE A 122 3.36 -4.06 -15.07
C PHE A 122 2.17 -3.21 -15.54
N ASN A 123 1.23 -2.89 -14.65
CA ASN A 123 0.10 -2.04 -15.01
C ASN A 123 0.49 -0.56 -14.89
N VAL A 124 0.55 0.12 -16.04
CA VAL A 124 0.88 1.54 -16.15
C VAL A 124 -0.35 2.43 -16.35
N GLU A 125 -1.53 1.83 -16.50
CA GLU A 125 -2.78 2.56 -16.78
C GLU A 125 -3.46 3.05 -15.50
N ASP A 126 -3.39 2.26 -14.42
CA ASP A 126 -4.04 2.59 -13.16
C ASP A 126 -3.05 3.33 -12.24
N GLU A 127 -3.42 4.53 -11.80
CA GLU A 127 -2.55 5.47 -11.05
C GLU A 127 -1.83 4.84 -9.85
N TYR A 128 -2.49 3.91 -9.14
CA TYR A 128 -1.94 3.32 -7.93
C TYR A 128 -1.45 1.88 -8.09
N ALA A 129 -1.55 1.28 -9.29
CA ALA A 129 -1.26 -0.15 -9.45
C ALA A 129 0.16 -0.52 -8.98
N ARG A 130 1.20 0.14 -9.51
CA ARG A 130 2.60 -0.12 -9.14
C ARG A 130 2.89 0.27 -7.69
N THR A 131 2.33 1.40 -7.22
CA THR A 131 2.43 1.81 -5.82
C THR A 131 1.89 0.73 -4.88
N VAL A 132 0.71 0.18 -5.19
CA VAL A 132 0.09 -0.92 -4.42
C VAL A 132 0.96 -2.17 -4.45
N ALA A 133 1.54 -2.54 -5.59
CA ALA A 133 2.47 -3.68 -5.68
C ALA A 133 3.65 -3.52 -4.71
N TYR A 134 4.31 -2.37 -4.70
CA TYR A 134 5.40 -2.10 -3.76
C TYR A 134 4.94 -2.09 -2.29
N LEU A 135 3.77 -1.53 -2.00
CA LEU A 135 3.21 -1.55 -0.66
C LEU A 135 2.87 -2.98 -0.18
N ILE A 136 2.34 -3.84 -1.06
CA ILE A 136 2.11 -5.25 -0.76
C ILE A 136 3.44 -5.95 -0.46
N TRP A 137 4.47 -5.78 -1.30
CA TRP A 137 5.80 -6.34 -1.03
C TRP A 137 6.36 -5.86 0.30
N ALA A 138 6.24 -4.56 0.59
CA ALA A 138 6.69 -4.00 1.87
C ALA A 138 6.02 -4.68 3.08
N GLU A 139 4.71 -4.93 3.03
CA GLU A 139 4.00 -5.61 4.14
C GLU A 139 4.38 -7.11 4.20
N LEU A 140 4.52 -7.81 3.06
CA LEU A 140 4.97 -9.21 3.03
C LEU A 140 6.37 -9.37 3.63
N PHE A 141 7.32 -8.56 3.18
CA PHE A 141 8.71 -8.63 3.67
C PHE A 141 8.84 -8.20 5.12
N LYS A 142 8.07 -7.23 5.56
CA LYS A 142 7.99 -6.82 6.97
C LYS A 142 7.52 -7.97 7.88
N GLU A 143 6.63 -8.82 7.40
CA GLU A 143 6.16 -10.02 8.10
C GLU A 143 7.11 -11.23 7.94
N GLY A 144 8.26 -11.05 7.29
CA GLY A 144 9.22 -12.12 7.04
C GLY A 144 8.76 -13.14 5.99
N LYS A 145 7.71 -12.81 5.23
CA LYS A 145 7.20 -13.69 4.17
C LYS A 145 8.10 -13.66 2.94
N THR A 146 8.15 -14.77 2.25
CA THR A 146 8.82 -14.92 0.95
C THR A 146 7.79 -14.95 -0.16
N VAL A 147 8.18 -14.49 -1.34
CA VAL A 147 7.40 -14.58 -2.58
C VAL A 147 8.04 -15.59 -3.53
N VAL A 148 7.30 -16.14 -4.48
CA VAL A 148 7.84 -17.09 -5.45
C VAL A 148 8.92 -16.45 -6.32
N ALA A 149 9.85 -17.26 -6.85
CA ALA A 149 11.03 -16.77 -7.56
C ALA A 149 10.74 -15.77 -8.70
N PRO A 150 9.74 -15.96 -9.59
CA PRO A 150 9.42 -14.98 -10.62
C PRO A 150 8.96 -13.63 -10.05
N VAL A 151 8.16 -13.63 -8.99
CA VAL A 151 7.67 -12.42 -8.31
C VAL A 151 8.82 -11.67 -7.64
N ARG A 152 9.76 -12.40 -7.03
CA ARG A 152 10.96 -11.80 -6.42
C ARG A 152 11.88 -11.19 -7.48
N ALA A 153 12.08 -11.86 -8.62
CA ALA A 153 12.88 -11.31 -9.70
C ALA A 153 12.26 -10.02 -10.27
N ALA A 154 10.93 -10.00 -10.48
CA ALA A 154 10.21 -8.81 -10.90
C ALA A 154 10.37 -7.68 -9.88
N PHE A 155 10.23 -7.97 -8.57
CA PHE A 155 10.42 -6.99 -7.51
C PHE A 155 11.77 -6.28 -7.60
N ILE A 156 12.87 -7.04 -7.70
CA ILE A 156 14.23 -6.49 -7.72
C ILE A 156 14.41 -5.56 -8.93
N VAL A 157 14.05 -6.05 -10.12
CA VAL A 157 14.19 -5.30 -11.38
C VAL A 157 13.34 -4.04 -11.37
N GLU A 158 12.07 -4.15 -10.99
CA GLU A 158 11.14 -3.02 -11.06
C GLU A 158 11.40 -1.96 -9.99
N CYS A 159 11.92 -2.35 -8.80
CA CYS A 159 12.41 -1.38 -7.82
C CYS A 159 13.52 -0.51 -8.43
N MET A 160 14.53 -1.13 -9.03
CA MET A 160 15.64 -0.38 -9.62
C MET A 160 15.17 0.51 -10.78
N ARG A 161 14.27 0.02 -11.64
CA ARG A 161 13.67 0.82 -12.71
C ARG A 161 12.92 2.03 -12.18
N SER A 162 12.08 1.83 -11.17
CA SER A 162 11.29 2.94 -10.58
C SER A 162 12.16 4.00 -9.92
N ILE A 163 13.30 3.61 -9.34
CA ILE A 163 14.16 4.52 -8.59
C ILE A 163 15.20 5.17 -9.50
N ALA A 164 15.91 4.37 -10.31
CA ALA A 164 17.14 4.78 -10.97
C ALA A 164 16.99 5.07 -12.46
N TRP A 165 15.89 4.68 -13.10
CA TRP A 165 15.72 4.90 -14.53
C TRP A 165 14.84 6.12 -14.82
N PRO A 166 15.39 7.27 -15.28
CA PRO A 166 14.64 8.52 -15.47
C PRO A 166 13.46 8.39 -16.43
N ASP A 167 13.66 7.66 -17.54
CA ASP A 167 12.64 7.49 -18.59
C ASP A 167 11.51 6.52 -18.21
N PHE A 168 11.63 5.84 -17.07
CA PHE A 168 10.58 4.93 -16.59
C PHE A 168 9.31 5.67 -16.16
N GLY A 169 9.41 6.95 -15.83
CA GLY A 169 8.27 7.79 -15.48
C GLY A 169 7.61 7.45 -14.14
N ALA A 170 8.35 6.82 -13.21
CA ALA A 170 7.84 6.51 -11.89
C ALA A 170 7.47 7.78 -11.11
N THR A 171 6.28 7.78 -10.50
CA THR A 171 5.86 8.86 -9.62
C THR A 171 6.65 8.84 -8.31
N TRP A 172 6.67 9.97 -7.59
CA TRP A 172 7.30 10.01 -6.26
C TRP A 172 6.68 9.00 -5.28
N LYS A 173 5.38 8.73 -5.39
CA LYS A 173 4.66 7.72 -4.57
C LYS A 173 5.21 6.31 -4.83
N GLU A 174 5.43 5.98 -6.09
CA GLU A 174 6.03 4.70 -6.49
C GLU A 174 7.45 4.56 -5.98
N LYS A 175 8.30 5.58 -6.19
CA LYS A 175 9.68 5.58 -5.70
C LYS A 175 9.74 5.37 -4.18
N GLN A 176 8.94 6.10 -3.41
CA GLN A 176 8.89 5.95 -1.96
C GLN A 176 8.39 4.56 -1.52
N ALA A 177 7.37 4.02 -2.19
CA ALA A 177 6.87 2.68 -1.90
C ALA A 177 7.92 1.60 -2.26
N ALA A 178 8.64 1.77 -3.37
CA ALA A 178 9.73 0.89 -3.78
C ALA A 178 10.87 0.90 -2.75
N VAL A 179 11.37 2.08 -2.33
CA VAL A 179 12.40 2.21 -1.29
C VAL A 179 11.95 1.56 0.01
N LYS A 180 10.69 1.77 0.42
CA LYS A 180 10.13 1.12 1.61
C LYS A 180 10.15 -0.40 1.50
N ALA A 181 9.76 -0.96 0.35
CA ALA A 181 9.80 -2.40 0.11
C ALA A 181 11.24 -2.94 0.13
N MET A 182 12.19 -2.23 -0.49
CA MET A 182 13.62 -2.58 -0.47
C MET A 182 14.18 -2.63 0.95
N LYS A 183 13.82 -1.67 1.81
CA LYS A 183 14.23 -1.67 3.23
C LYS A 183 13.79 -2.95 3.93
N PHE A 184 12.51 -3.31 3.83
CA PHE A 184 12.03 -4.53 4.48
C PHE A 184 12.60 -5.81 3.86
N TYR A 185 12.83 -5.84 2.54
CA TYR A 185 13.49 -6.97 1.89
C TYR A 185 14.93 -7.14 2.38
N GLY A 186 15.72 -6.07 2.38
CA GLY A 186 17.12 -6.12 2.80
C GLY A 186 17.31 -6.48 4.29
N ARG A 187 16.37 -6.08 5.17
CA ARG A 187 16.39 -6.48 6.60
C ARG A 187 16.24 -7.98 6.84
N GLN A 188 15.73 -8.75 5.86
CA GLN A 188 15.53 -10.19 6.04
C GLN A 188 16.83 -10.99 6.09
N SER A 189 17.90 -10.53 5.40
CA SER A 189 19.22 -11.18 5.43
C SER A 189 20.31 -10.28 4.84
N ALA A 190 21.57 -10.55 5.22
CA ALA A 190 22.74 -9.87 4.64
C ALA A 190 22.85 -10.08 3.12
N ASP A 191 22.37 -11.21 2.59
CA ASP A 191 22.36 -11.48 1.16
C ASP A 191 21.33 -10.60 0.43
N HIS A 192 20.14 -10.43 1.00
CA HIS A 192 19.14 -9.52 0.47
C HIS A 192 19.59 -8.06 0.52
N ALA A 193 20.25 -7.65 1.60
CA ALA A 193 20.82 -6.31 1.72
C ALA A 193 21.88 -6.06 0.62
N ARG A 194 22.82 -7.00 0.42
CA ARG A 194 23.82 -6.91 -0.65
C ARG A 194 23.20 -6.86 -2.03
N GLN A 195 22.17 -7.69 -2.27
CA GLN A 195 21.45 -7.71 -3.54
C GLN A 195 20.80 -6.36 -3.86
N MET A 196 20.20 -5.71 -2.87
CA MET A 196 19.59 -4.38 -3.07
C MET A 196 20.65 -3.32 -3.36
N LEU A 197 21.76 -3.32 -2.64
CA LEU A 197 22.82 -2.32 -2.84
C LEU A 197 23.57 -2.53 -4.16
N SER A 198 23.86 -3.78 -4.55
CA SER A 198 24.55 -4.06 -5.82
C SER A 198 23.70 -3.73 -7.05
N GLY A 199 22.38 -3.65 -6.91
CA GLY A 199 21.52 -3.21 -8.02
C GLY A 199 21.82 -1.79 -8.51
N PHE A 200 22.39 -0.93 -7.66
CA PHE A 200 22.78 0.43 -8.05
C PHE A 200 24.04 0.47 -8.93
N ASP A 201 24.87 -0.59 -8.94
CA ASP A 201 26.06 -0.68 -9.78
C ASP A 201 25.70 -0.66 -11.29
N GLU A 202 24.47 -1.04 -11.64
CA GLU A 202 23.94 -0.98 -13.00
C GLU A 202 23.51 0.42 -13.45
N PHE A 203 23.48 1.39 -12.52
CA PHE A 203 22.99 2.75 -12.75
C PHE A 203 24.01 3.82 -12.29
N PRO A 204 25.25 3.85 -12.85
CA PRO A 204 26.29 4.75 -12.39
C PRO A 204 25.90 6.24 -12.54
N GLU A 205 25.20 6.60 -13.60
CA GLU A 205 24.74 7.97 -13.80
C GLU A 205 23.76 8.42 -12.71
N PHE A 206 22.88 7.53 -12.25
CA PHE A 206 21.98 7.82 -11.14
C PHE A 206 22.76 7.99 -9.83
N MET A 207 23.80 7.20 -9.61
CA MET A 207 24.66 7.30 -8.43
C MET A 207 25.49 8.59 -8.38
N GLU A 208 25.67 9.30 -9.50
CA GLU A 208 26.27 10.64 -9.52
C GLU A 208 25.28 11.73 -9.08
N THR A 209 23.97 11.44 -9.02
CA THR A 209 22.96 12.41 -8.58
C THR A 209 22.83 12.48 -7.06
N PRO A 210 22.44 13.64 -6.49
CA PRO A 210 22.13 13.76 -5.06
C PRO A 210 21.03 12.78 -4.60
N GLU A 211 19.98 12.58 -5.42
CA GLU A 211 18.88 11.63 -5.12
C GLU A 211 19.39 10.20 -5.02
N GLY A 212 20.25 9.78 -5.96
CA GLY A 212 20.84 8.43 -5.96
C GLY A 212 21.69 8.17 -4.75
N GLN A 213 22.55 9.13 -4.39
CA GLN A 213 23.39 9.05 -3.20
C GLN A 213 22.57 9.03 -1.89
N GLU A 214 21.52 9.85 -1.80
CA GLU A 214 20.63 9.89 -0.64
C GLU A 214 19.93 8.54 -0.45
N ILE A 215 19.29 8.00 -1.51
CA ILE A 215 18.60 6.72 -1.44
C ILE A 215 19.56 5.57 -1.11
N TYR A 216 20.72 5.52 -1.77
CA TYR A 216 21.73 4.49 -1.50
C TYR A 216 22.21 4.54 -0.05
N ASN A 217 22.58 5.73 0.46
CA ASN A 217 23.05 5.90 1.82
C ASN A 217 21.96 5.58 2.86
N ASP A 218 20.70 5.93 2.60
CA ASP A 218 19.56 5.62 3.46
C ASP A 218 19.35 4.09 3.55
N LEU A 219 19.42 3.37 2.41
CA LEU A 219 19.33 1.91 2.39
C LEU A 219 20.53 1.26 3.10
N LYS A 220 21.75 1.76 2.85
CA LYS A 220 22.96 1.24 3.48
C LYS A 220 22.91 1.40 4.99
N PHE A 221 22.56 2.59 5.48
CA PHE A 221 22.37 2.86 6.91
C PHE A 221 21.32 1.94 7.54
N GLU A 222 20.19 1.76 6.85
CA GLU A 222 19.11 0.88 7.26
C GLU A 222 19.58 -0.56 7.45
N PHE A 223 20.36 -1.08 6.49
CA PHE A 223 20.83 -2.46 6.53
C PHE A 223 21.94 -2.67 7.57
N GLU A 224 22.82 -1.69 7.76
CA GLU A 224 23.83 -1.72 8.81
C GLU A 224 23.23 -1.68 10.23
N TYR A 225 22.08 -1.00 10.40
CA TYR A 225 21.40 -0.90 11.69
C TYR A 225 20.67 -2.18 12.09
N TYR A 226 20.13 -2.92 11.09
CA TYR A 226 19.32 -4.12 11.32
C TYR A 226 20.06 -5.45 11.04
N SER A 227 21.37 -5.40 10.71
CA SER A 227 22.21 -6.58 10.45
C SER A 227 22.74 -7.25 11.73
#